data_2fad876a74d6806a9093eaa5d104041e
#
_entry.id   2fad876a74d6806a9093eaa5d104041e
#
_cell.length_a   1.000
_cell.length_b   1.000
_cell.length_c   1.000
_cell.angle_alpha   90.00
_cell.angle_beta   90.00
_cell.angle_gamma   90.00
#
_symmetry.space_group_name_H-M   'P 1'
#
loop_
_entity.id
_entity.type
_entity.pdbx_description
1 polymer ?
#
loop_
_entity_poly.entity_id
_entity_poly.type
_entity_poly.pdbx_seq_one_letter_code
_entity_poly.pdbx_strand_id
1 'polypeptide(L)'
;KEEYIMGRPVNDSVNCSINNIYQLEGRVPIGKAIPFGLQHILAMFVSNLAPITIIAGAAQPALSQAQVAILLQNAMFVAGIATLIQLYPIWRIGSKLPVVMGVSFTFVTVLSTVAANYGYPAVIGAVLVGGIFEGTLGLLAKYWRKIITPVVAASVVTAIGFSLFTVGARSFGGGYAEDFGSVENLAIGTITLVTCLLWNIFAKGYLKQLSVLAGLVVGYVISIFAGKVDLSLIMSGGLISLPHLLPFAPEFHPGAILSACIIFLVSAAETIGDTSALLSGGLNREITGKEIPGSLACDGYASAISGLFGCPPVTSFSQNVGLVAMTHVVNRFTIMTGAACMILAGLLPPVGNFFASLPECVLGGCTIMMFGSILTSGVQMIAKCGFSQRNVTIISLSLAIGIGFTTASESGIWSLFPQLVQSVFSANVVAVVFVVSIILSLVLPKDMDIKRVEEK
;
A
#
# COMPACT_ATOMS: atom_id res chain seq x y z
N LYS A 1 46.34 -17.43 15.74
CA LYS A 1 46.43 -16.81 17.07
C LYS A 1 45.27 -15.84 17.14
N GLU A 2 44.15 -16.34 17.65
CA GLU A 2 42.99 -15.54 18.02
C GLU A 2 43.28 -14.90 19.38
N GLU A 3 43.27 -13.59 19.46
CA GLU A 3 43.21 -12.87 20.73
C GLU A 3 41.77 -12.50 21.06
N TYR A 4 41.24 -13.24 22.03
CA TYR A 4 40.05 -12.86 22.77
C TYR A 4 40.34 -11.57 23.57
N ILE A 5 39.65 -10.49 23.26
CA ILE A 5 39.58 -9.31 24.13
C ILE A 5 38.23 -9.33 24.85
N MET A 6 38.27 -9.79 26.09
CA MET A 6 37.15 -9.70 27.04
C MET A 6 36.91 -8.24 27.49
N GLY A 7 35.64 -7.86 27.48
CA GLY A 7 35.01 -7.00 28.50
C GLY A 7 35.56 -5.60 28.70
N ARG A 8 35.17 -4.66 27.82
CA ARG A 8 34.95 -3.27 28.26
C ARG A 8 33.45 -2.98 28.30
N PRO A 9 32.94 -2.34 29.35
CA PRO A 9 31.56 -1.87 29.32
C PRO A 9 31.45 -0.86 28.17
N VAL A 10 30.49 -1.12 27.27
CA VAL A 10 30.16 -0.21 26.19
C VAL A 10 29.65 1.07 26.85
N ASN A 11 30.50 2.06 26.87
CA ASN A 11 30.12 3.41 27.25
C ASN A 11 29.19 3.91 26.14
N ASP A 12 27.90 4.05 26.42
CA ASP A 12 26.84 4.54 25.52
C ASP A 12 27.04 6.04 25.16
N SER A 13 28.22 6.42 24.75
CA SER A 13 28.39 7.58 23.88
C SER A 13 27.93 7.15 22.51
N VAL A 14 26.65 7.42 22.21
CA VAL A 14 26.05 7.16 20.91
C VAL A 14 26.89 7.85 19.84
N ASN A 15 27.74 7.08 19.16
CA ASN A 15 28.59 7.58 18.08
C ASN A 15 27.69 8.12 16.98
N CYS A 16 27.48 9.44 16.93
CA CYS A 16 26.67 10.12 15.94
C CYS A 16 27.50 10.24 14.65
N SER A 17 27.23 9.37 13.67
CA SER A 17 27.95 9.31 12.40
C SER A 17 26.98 9.24 11.21
N ILE A 18 27.35 9.88 10.11
CA ILE A 18 26.61 9.77 8.84
C ILE A 18 26.63 8.33 8.31
N ASN A 19 27.68 7.56 8.55
CA ASN A 19 27.79 6.17 8.11
C ASN A 19 26.75 5.26 8.75
N ASN A 20 26.14 5.68 9.86
CA ASN A 20 25.06 4.94 10.52
C ASN A 20 23.79 4.84 9.64
N ILE A 21 23.65 5.65 8.57
CA ILE A 21 22.52 5.51 7.63
C ILE A 21 22.44 4.10 7.01
N TYR A 22 23.55 3.41 6.91
CA TYR A 22 23.64 2.04 6.36
C TYR A 22 23.55 0.95 7.43
N GLN A 23 23.27 1.32 8.68
CA GLN A 23 23.11 0.41 9.82
C GLN A 23 21.72 0.59 10.43
N LEU A 24 21.13 -0.50 10.92
CA LEU A 24 19.79 -0.43 11.56
C LEU A 24 19.78 0.47 12.79
N GLU A 25 20.85 0.39 13.57
CA GLU A 25 21.02 1.10 14.84
C GLU A 25 22.03 2.24 14.71
N GLY A 26 22.06 3.12 15.69
CA GLY A 26 22.97 4.25 15.75
C GLY A 26 22.27 5.58 15.37
N ARG A 27 22.84 6.68 15.89
CA ARG A 27 22.34 8.03 15.58
C ARG A 27 23.03 8.60 14.35
N VAL A 28 22.24 9.19 13.48
CA VAL A 28 22.69 10.01 12.36
C VAL A 28 22.53 11.48 12.74
N PRO A 29 23.46 12.39 12.37
CA PRO A 29 23.28 13.82 12.61
C PRO A 29 21.92 14.29 12.07
N ILE A 30 21.13 15.00 12.89
CA ILE A 30 19.75 15.39 12.57
C ILE A 30 19.66 16.11 11.21
N GLY A 31 20.58 17.03 10.92
CA GLY A 31 20.65 17.74 9.64
C GLY A 31 20.85 16.85 8.42
N LYS A 32 21.27 15.59 8.59
CA LYS A 32 21.35 14.58 7.54
C LYS A 32 20.21 13.56 7.63
N ALA A 33 19.78 13.22 8.84
CA ALA A 33 18.68 12.28 9.06
C ALA A 33 17.37 12.80 8.47
N ILE A 34 17.03 14.07 8.66
CA ILE A 34 15.78 14.69 8.14
C ILE A 34 15.70 14.60 6.60
N PRO A 35 16.70 15.02 5.80
CA PRO A 35 16.62 14.89 4.35
C PRO A 35 16.46 13.45 3.88
N PHE A 36 17.18 12.49 4.46
CA PHE A 36 17.01 11.07 4.11
C PHE A 36 15.69 10.49 4.59
N GLY A 37 15.20 10.87 5.77
CA GLY A 37 13.88 10.47 6.25
C GLY A 37 12.76 11.06 5.39
N LEU A 38 12.86 12.35 5.04
CA LEU A 38 11.91 13.03 4.16
C LEU A 38 11.89 12.40 2.76
N GLN A 39 13.02 11.93 2.27
CA GLN A 39 13.13 11.19 1.02
C GLN A 39 12.17 9.99 0.97
N HIS A 40 12.12 9.20 2.05
CA HIS A 40 11.21 8.05 2.15
C HIS A 40 9.74 8.49 2.14
N ILE A 41 9.44 9.60 2.79
CA ILE A 41 8.06 10.12 2.85
C ILE A 41 7.62 10.69 1.50
N LEU A 42 8.47 11.50 0.85
CA LEU A 42 8.14 12.07 -0.46
C LEU A 42 7.94 11.01 -1.55
N ALA A 43 8.67 9.89 -1.48
CA ALA A 43 8.52 8.79 -2.41
C ALA A 43 7.14 8.11 -2.33
N MET A 44 6.52 8.07 -1.13
CA MET A 44 5.24 7.43 -0.90
C MET A 44 4.06 8.41 -0.76
N PHE A 45 4.33 9.70 -0.70
CA PHE A 45 3.38 10.71 -0.24
C PHE A 45 2.07 10.69 -1.05
N VAL A 46 2.17 10.78 -2.37
CA VAL A 46 1.01 10.70 -3.28
C VAL A 46 0.31 9.36 -3.17
N SER A 47 1.09 8.29 -3.10
CA SER A 47 0.59 6.91 -3.01
C SER A 47 -0.17 6.63 -1.71
N ASN A 48 0.17 7.33 -0.64
CA ASN A 48 -0.52 7.22 0.65
C ASN A 48 -1.91 7.90 0.63
N LEU A 49 -2.10 8.90 -0.20
CA LEU A 49 -3.30 9.72 -0.21
C LEU A 49 -4.30 9.33 -1.31
N ALA A 50 -3.82 8.87 -2.46
CA ALA A 50 -4.67 8.51 -3.59
C ALA A 50 -5.74 7.43 -3.28
N PRO A 51 -5.46 6.36 -2.51
CA PRO A 51 -6.50 5.39 -2.15
C PRO A 51 -7.70 6.02 -1.43
N ILE A 52 -7.47 7.04 -0.62
CA ILE A 52 -8.52 7.70 0.16
C ILE A 52 -9.48 8.44 -0.75
N THR A 53 -8.95 9.25 -1.68
CA THR A 53 -9.77 10.01 -2.62
C THR A 53 -10.57 9.10 -3.52
N ILE A 54 -9.99 7.98 -3.97
CA ILE A 54 -10.66 6.98 -4.81
C ILE A 54 -11.81 6.30 -4.05
N ILE A 55 -11.58 5.84 -2.82
CA ILE A 55 -12.61 5.17 -2.01
C ILE A 55 -13.70 6.18 -1.61
N ALA A 56 -13.31 7.39 -1.23
CA ALA A 56 -14.25 8.46 -0.88
C ALA A 56 -15.12 8.88 -2.07
N GLY A 57 -14.54 8.95 -3.27
CA GLY A 57 -15.27 9.26 -4.50
C GLY A 57 -16.27 8.16 -4.90
N ALA A 58 -16.00 6.90 -4.54
CA ALA A 58 -16.92 5.79 -4.80
C ALA A 58 -18.09 5.73 -3.80
N ALA A 59 -18.04 6.44 -2.68
CA ALA A 59 -19.01 6.34 -1.60
C ALA A 59 -20.40 6.86 -2.02
N GLN A 60 -21.44 6.19 -1.51
CA GLN A 60 -22.83 6.61 -1.64
C GLN A 60 -23.44 6.73 -0.23
N PRO A 61 -23.90 7.92 0.21
CA PRO A 61 -23.78 9.22 -0.48
C PRO A 61 -22.31 9.71 -0.61
N ALA A 62 -22.05 10.56 -1.60
CA ALA A 62 -20.73 11.12 -1.84
C ALA A 62 -20.25 11.94 -0.63
N LEU A 63 -18.96 11.81 -0.29
CA LEU A 63 -18.35 12.60 0.78
C LEU A 63 -18.10 14.03 0.33
N SER A 64 -18.31 14.97 1.24
CA SER A 64 -17.94 16.36 1.01
C SER A 64 -16.42 16.53 0.97
N GLN A 65 -15.94 17.56 0.28
CA GLN A 65 -14.51 17.87 0.17
C GLN A 65 -13.87 18.09 1.55
N ALA A 66 -14.59 18.71 2.49
CA ALA A 66 -14.14 18.89 3.87
C ALA A 66 -13.95 17.55 4.61
N GLN A 67 -14.84 16.58 4.39
CA GLN A 67 -14.70 15.23 4.94
C GLN A 67 -13.49 14.50 4.36
N VAL A 68 -13.28 14.60 3.05
CA VAL A 68 -12.10 14.03 2.39
C VAL A 68 -10.81 14.65 2.93
N ALA A 69 -10.77 15.97 3.15
CA ALA A 69 -9.62 16.66 3.73
C ALA A 69 -9.28 16.14 5.14
N ILE A 70 -10.30 15.90 5.98
CA ILE A 70 -10.12 15.29 7.32
C ILE A 70 -9.51 13.88 7.19
N LEU A 71 -10.01 13.06 6.27
CA LEU A 71 -9.48 11.70 6.06
C LEU A 71 -8.02 11.74 5.59
N LEU A 72 -7.67 12.64 4.67
CA LEU A 72 -6.30 12.80 4.17
C LEU A 72 -5.34 13.26 5.28
N GLN A 73 -5.80 14.17 6.13
CA GLN A 73 -5.05 14.64 7.31
C GLN A 73 -4.83 13.49 8.30
N ASN A 74 -5.90 12.78 8.66
CA ASN A 74 -5.85 11.63 9.56
C ASN A 74 -4.93 10.52 9.04
N ALA A 75 -4.95 10.25 7.74
CA ALA A 75 -4.14 9.20 7.13
C ALA A 75 -2.63 9.49 7.24
N MET A 76 -2.21 10.73 7.06
CA MET A 76 -0.80 11.11 7.25
C MET A 76 -0.38 10.90 8.71
N PHE A 77 -1.22 11.31 9.65
CA PHE A 77 -0.97 11.13 11.07
C PHE A 77 -0.84 9.65 11.44
N VAL A 78 -1.81 8.82 11.04
CA VAL A 78 -1.83 7.39 11.35
C VAL A 78 -0.67 6.65 10.68
N ALA A 79 -0.36 6.94 9.41
CA ALA A 79 0.77 6.35 8.71
C ALA A 79 2.11 6.65 9.39
N GLY A 80 2.27 7.87 9.91
CA GLY A 80 3.44 8.24 10.70
C GLY A 80 3.54 7.44 12.00
N ILE A 81 2.44 7.30 12.76
CA ILE A 81 2.40 6.48 13.98
C ILE A 81 2.65 5.01 13.68
N ALA A 82 2.00 4.45 12.66
CA ALA A 82 2.19 3.07 12.23
C ALA A 82 3.65 2.79 11.87
N THR A 83 4.30 3.72 11.16
CA THR A 83 5.74 3.65 10.85
C THR A 83 6.58 3.64 12.13
N LEU A 84 6.26 4.47 13.13
CA LEU A 84 6.98 4.47 14.41
C LEU A 84 6.83 3.13 15.15
N ILE A 85 5.65 2.52 15.13
CA ILE A 85 5.41 1.20 15.75
C ILE A 85 6.21 0.11 15.02
N GLN A 86 6.33 0.17 13.69
CA GLN A 86 7.19 -0.76 12.93
C GLN A 86 8.66 -0.63 13.31
N LEU A 87 9.15 0.61 13.42
CA LEU A 87 10.55 0.90 13.77
C LEU A 87 10.87 0.56 15.23
N TYR A 88 9.95 0.88 16.14
CA TYR A 88 10.09 0.73 17.59
C TYR A 88 8.91 -0.07 18.15
N PRO A 89 8.97 -1.40 18.10
CA PRO A 89 7.86 -2.27 18.44
C PRO A 89 7.30 -2.04 19.83
N ILE A 90 5.98 -2.11 19.93
CA ILE A 90 5.25 -2.16 21.19
C ILE A 90 4.91 -3.63 21.47
N TRP A 91 5.53 -4.24 22.47
CA TRP A 91 5.41 -5.66 22.79
C TRP A 91 5.80 -6.55 21.58
N ARG A 92 4.85 -7.19 20.91
CA ARG A 92 5.04 -8.06 19.73
C ARG A 92 4.55 -7.43 18.43
N ILE A 93 4.12 -6.18 18.47
CA ILE A 93 3.58 -5.43 17.34
C ILE A 93 4.71 -4.55 16.79
N GLY A 94 5.13 -4.79 15.57
CA GLY A 94 6.26 -4.16 14.91
C GLY A 94 7.42 -5.12 14.67
N SER A 95 8.17 -4.86 13.61
CA SER A 95 9.25 -5.74 13.12
C SER A 95 10.66 -5.33 13.55
N LYS A 96 10.84 -4.12 14.06
CA LYS A 96 12.16 -3.47 14.25
C LYS A 96 12.91 -3.16 12.94
N LEU A 97 12.23 -3.19 11.82
CA LEU A 97 12.79 -2.97 10.50
C LEU A 97 12.44 -1.57 9.98
N PRO A 98 13.22 -1.05 9.01
CA PRO A 98 12.97 0.24 8.38
C PRO A 98 11.82 0.16 7.38
N VAL A 99 10.65 -0.33 7.82
CA VAL A 99 9.43 -0.42 7.04
C VAL A 99 8.63 0.86 7.23
N VAL A 100 8.35 1.56 6.13
CA VAL A 100 7.46 2.71 6.12
C VAL A 100 6.04 2.21 5.87
N MET A 101 5.09 2.71 6.64
CA MET A 101 3.68 2.35 6.59
C MET A 101 2.87 3.42 5.89
N GLY A 102 1.86 3.02 5.14
CA GLY A 102 0.94 3.94 4.49
C GLY A 102 -0.35 3.28 4.04
N VAL A 103 -1.32 4.08 3.59
CA VAL A 103 -2.61 3.57 3.09
C VAL A 103 -2.39 2.71 1.85
N SER A 104 -2.90 1.49 1.90
CA SER A 104 -2.61 0.46 0.89
C SER A 104 -3.59 0.49 -0.28
N PHE A 105 -3.05 0.38 -1.50
CA PHE A 105 -3.84 0.21 -2.73
C PHE A 105 -4.54 -1.16 -2.82
N THR A 106 -4.05 -2.15 -2.10
CA THR A 106 -4.61 -3.51 -2.09
C THR A 106 -6.09 -3.52 -1.72
N PHE A 107 -6.51 -2.60 -0.87
CA PHE A 107 -7.88 -2.49 -0.39
C PHE A 107 -8.80 -1.64 -1.28
N VAL A 108 -8.27 -0.88 -2.23
CA VAL A 108 -9.03 0.14 -2.98
C VAL A 108 -10.25 -0.45 -3.67
N THR A 109 -10.08 -1.51 -4.45
CA THR A 109 -11.19 -2.10 -5.22
C THR A 109 -12.30 -2.61 -4.31
N VAL A 110 -11.94 -3.33 -3.24
CA VAL A 110 -12.90 -3.91 -2.30
C VAL A 110 -13.61 -2.83 -1.51
N LEU A 111 -12.86 -1.88 -0.93
CA LEU A 111 -13.45 -0.82 -0.11
C LEU A 111 -14.24 0.20 -0.94
N SER A 112 -13.88 0.43 -2.21
CA SER A 112 -14.71 1.22 -3.14
C SER A 112 -16.05 0.53 -3.40
N THR A 113 -16.06 -0.79 -3.56
CA THR A 113 -17.31 -1.56 -3.70
C THR A 113 -18.15 -1.53 -2.42
N VAL A 114 -17.51 -1.63 -1.25
CA VAL A 114 -18.20 -1.49 0.05
C VAL A 114 -18.78 -0.08 0.20
N ALA A 115 -18.01 0.96 -0.12
CA ALA A 115 -18.43 2.35 -0.05
C ALA A 115 -19.58 2.66 -0.98
N ALA A 116 -19.60 2.09 -2.19
CA ALA A 116 -20.68 2.25 -3.16
C ALA A 116 -21.97 1.54 -2.73
N ASN A 117 -21.87 0.34 -2.12
CA ASN A 117 -23.04 -0.48 -1.82
C ASN A 117 -23.62 -0.21 -0.42
N TYR A 118 -22.79 0.15 0.56
CA TYR A 118 -23.18 0.26 1.98
C TYR A 118 -22.84 1.63 2.60
N GLY A 119 -22.19 2.53 1.84
CA GLY A 119 -21.72 3.82 2.34
C GLY A 119 -20.35 3.75 3.03
N TYR A 120 -19.80 4.94 3.28
CA TYR A 120 -18.47 5.05 3.90
C TYR A 120 -18.41 4.57 5.37
N PRO A 121 -19.45 4.69 6.21
CA PRO A 121 -19.49 4.11 7.55
C PRO A 121 -19.24 2.59 7.58
N ALA A 122 -19.72 1.87 6.56
CA ALA A 122 -19.47 0.44 6.43
C ALA A 122 -18.01 0.11 6.10
N VAL A 123 -17.29 0.99 5.39
CA VAL A 123 -15.86 0.89 5.17
C VAL A 123 -15.13 0.89 6.51
N ILE A 124 -15.47 1.81 7.41
CA ILE A 124 -14.85 1.92 8.72
C ILE A 124 -15.09 0.65 9.55
N GLY A 125 -16.33 0.18 9.62
CA GLY A 125 -16.66 -1.07 10.32
C GLY A 125 -15.90 -2.28 9.79
N ALA A 126 -15.78 -2.38 8.47
CA ALA A 126 -15.03 -3.45 7.80
C ALA A 126 -13.52 -3.36 8.08
N VAL A 127 -12.93 -2.17 8.08
CA VAL A 127 -11.51 -1.93 8.38
C VAL A 127 -11.18 -2.23 9.84
N LEU A 128 -12.05 -1.83 10.76
CA LEU A 128 -11.87 -2.12 12.19
C LEU A 128 -11.80 -3.63 12.46
N VAL A 129 -12.80 -4.36 11.98
CA VAL A 129 -12.87 -5.81 12.20
C VAL A 129 -11.75 -6.54 11.44
N GLY A 130 -11.54 -6.20 10.18
CA GLY A 130 -10.50 -6.79 9.35
C GLY A 130 -9.09 -6.52 9.86
N GLY A 131 -8.83 -5.31 10.38
CA GLY A 131 -7.54 -4.97 10.97
C GLY A 131 -7.26 -5.76 12.26
N ILE A 132 -8.26 -5.91 13.16
CA ILE A 132 -8.13 -6.77 14.36
C ILE A 132 -7.90 -8.22 13.93
N PHE A 133 -8.60 -8.68 12.91
CA PHE A 133 -8.43 -10.04 12.36
C PHE A 133 -7.01 -10.26 11.86
N GLU A 134 -6.47 -9.39 10.98
CA GLU A 134 -5.09 -9.50 10.48
C GLU A 134 -4.06 -9.37 11.60
N GLY A 135 -4.22 -8.42 12.53
CA GLY A 135 -3.32 -8.24 13.65
C GLY A 135 -3.22 -9.50 14.53
N THR A 136 -4.36 -10.14 14.77
CA THR A 136 -4.42 -11.41 15.51
C THR A 136 -3.76 -12.55 14.73
N LEU A 137 -4.04 -12.65 13.43
CA LEU A 137 -3.38 -13.60 12.55
C LEU A 137 -1.87 -13.36 12.50
N GLY A 138 -1.44 -12.10 12.49
CA GLY A 138 -0.03 -11.72 12.53
C GLY A 138 0.68 -12.30 13.75
N LEU A 139 0.10 -12.15 14.94
CA LEU A 139 0.64 -12.75 16.17
C LEU A 139 0.74 -14.29 16.08
N LEU A 140 -0.14 -14.92 15.30
CA LEU A 140 -0.20 -16.36 15.06
C LEU A 140 0.53 -16.79 13.77
N ALA A 141 1.21 -15.89 13.08
CA ALA A 141 1.82 -16.14 11.75
C ALA A 141 2.80 -17.33 11.73
N LYS A 142 3.42 -17.65 12.87
CA LYS A 142 4.28 -18.82 13.01
C LYS A 142 3.62 -20.12 12.53
N TYR A 143 2.30 -20.25 12.70
CA TYR A 143 1.57 -21.49 12.40
C TYR A 143 1.08 -21.58 10.95
N TRP A 144 0.72 -20.48 10.33
CA TRP A 144 0.03 -20.47 9.04
C TRP A 144 0.83 -19.87 7.87
N ARG A 145 1.85 -19.04 8.12
CA ARG A 145 2.62 -18.35 7.06
C ARG A 145 3.19 -19.28 5.98
N LYS A 146 3.37 -20.56 6.30
CA LYS A 146 3.88 -21.57 5.35
C LYS A 146 2.89 -21.93 4.24
N ILE A 147 1.60 -21.62 4.43
CA ILE A 147 0.55 -21.84 3.43
C ILE A 147 0.70 -20.84 2.28
N ILE A 148 1.14 -19.62 2.60
CA ILE A 148 1.39 -18.59 1.59
C ILE A 148 2.78 -18.81 0.99
N THR A 149 2.79 -19.50 -0.14
CA THR A 149 4.03 -19.72 -0.89
C THR A 149 4.40 -18.48 -1.72
N PRO A 150 5.67 -18.28 -2.10
CA PRO A 150 6.07 -17.14 -2.94
C PRO A 150 5.28 -17.02 -4.24
N VAL A 151 4.87 -18.14 -4.86
CA VAL A 151 4.08 -18.13 -6.09
C VAL A 151 2.65 -17.63 -5.85
N VAL A 152 2.06 -17.93 -4.69
CA VAL A 152 0.74 -17.40 -4.29
C VAL A 152 0.84 -15.87 -4.12
N ALA A 153 1.83 -15.39 -3.37
CA ALA A 153 2.05 -13.96 -3.18
C ALA A 153 2.28 -13.24 -4.52
N ALA A 154 3.09 -13.80 -5.40
CA ALA A 154 3.36 -13.25 -6.73
C ALA A 154 2.09 -13.15 -7.61
N SER A 155 1.24 -14.19 -7.62
CA SER A 155 -0.04 -14.20 -8.34
C SER A 155 -0.97 -13.11 -7.82
N VAL A 156 -1.02 -12.94 -6.50
CA VAL A 156 -1.84 -11.95 -5.82
C VAL A 156 -1.40 -10.52 -6.13
N VAL A 157 -0.11 -10.21 -6.01
CA VAL A 157 0.41 -8.86 -6.34
C VAL A 157 0.15 -8.53 -7.82
N THR A 158 0.28 -9.51 -8.71
CA THR A 158 -0.07 -9.35 -10.12
C THR A 158 -1.57 -9.04 -10.30
N ALA A 159 -2.44 -9.76 -9.58
CA ALA A 159 -3.89 -9.52 -9.61
C ALA A 159 -4.28 -8.14 -9.06
N ILE A 160 -3.59 -7.65 -8.01
CA ILE A 160 -3.78 -6.29 -7.49
C ILE A 160 -3.50 -5.27 -8.61
N GLY A 161 -2.36 -5.38 -9.28
CA GLY A 161 -2.02 -4.50 -10.40
C GLY A 161 -3.10 -4.47 -11.49
N PHE A 162 -3.59 -5.63 -11.91
CA PHE A 162 -4.69 -5.72 -12.89
C PHE A 162 -5.99 -5.10 -12.39
N SER A 163 -6.39 -5.35 -11.15
CA SER A 163 -7.64 -4.82 -10.59
C SER A 163 -7.66 -3.29 -10.50
N LEU A 164 -6.49 -2.69 -10.36
CA LEU A 164 -6.34 -1.24 -10.25
C LEU A 164 -6.34 -0.51 -11.61
N PHE A 165 -6.20 -1.19 -12.73
CA PHE A 165 -6.19 -0.54 -14.06
C PHE A 165 -7.51 0.16 -14.38
N THR A 166 -8.64 -0.47 -14.07
CA THR A 166 -9.96 0.14 -14.24
C THR A 166 -10.15 1.35 -13.33
N VAL A 167 -9.65 1.28 -12.11
CA VAL A 167 -9.67 2.40 -11.15
C VAL A 167 -8.82 3.56 -11.66
N GLY A 168 -7.60 3.29 -12.12
CA GLY A 168 -6.70 4.30 -12.70
C GLY A 168 -7.28 4.97 -13.94
N ALA A 169 -7.88 4.19 -14.84
CA ALA A 169 -8.53 4.71 -16.03
C ALA A 169 -9.72 5.61 -15.69
N ARG A 170 -10.52 5.23 -14.68
CA ARG A 170 -11.62 6.06 -14.19
C ARG A 170 -11.12 7.39 -13.62
N SER A 171 -10.16 7.36 -12.71
CA SER A 171 -9.57 8.58 -12.15
C SER A 171 -8.94 9.47 -13.24
N PHE A 172 -8.30 8.86 -14.25
CA PHE A 172 -7.73 9.58 -15.39
C PHE A 172 -8.78 10.36 -16.20
N GLY A 173 -9.99 9.81 -16.31
CA GLY A 173 -11.11 10.47 -16.96
C GLY A 173 -11.80 11.55 -16.12
N GLY A 174 -11.45 11.70 -14.83
CA GLY A 174 -12.08 12.66 -13.92
C GLY A 174 -12.86 12.01 -12.76
N GLY A 175 -12.73 10.69 -12.56
CA GLY A 175 -13.27 9.96 -11.42
C GLY A 175 -14.78 9.81 -11.44
N TYR A 176 -15.43 10.38 -10.44
CA TYR A 176 -16.91 10.37 -10.27
C TYR A 176 -17.53 11.75 -10.51
N ALA A 177 -16.76 12.71 -11.05
CA ALA A 177 -17.24 14.05 -11.36
C ALA A 177 -18.19 14.07 -12.56
N GLU A 178 -19.07 15.07 -12.62
CA GLU A 178 -20.05 15.24 -13.69
C GLU A 178 -19.40 15.44 -15.07
N ASP A 179 -18.19 16.00 -15.12
CA ASP A 179 -17.41 16.23 -16.32
C ASP A 179 -16.50 15.05 -16.72
N PHE A 180 -16.80 13.84 -16.22
CA PHE A 180 -16.05 12.63 -16.56
C PHE A 180 -15.90 12.44 -18.06
N GLY A 181 -14.69 12.14 -18.51
CA GLY A 181 -14.38 11.92 -19.94
C GLY A 181 -14.26 13.21 -20.75
N SER A 182 -14.30 14.40 -20.13
CA SER A 182 -14.09 15.65 -20.83
C SER A 182 -12.69 15.73 -21.45
N VAL A 183 -12.57 16.48 -22.57
CA VAL A 183 -11.27 16.69 -23.23
C VAL A 183 -10.26 17.33 -22.27
N GLU A 184 -10.72 18.21 -21.39
CA GLU A 184 -9.88 18.87 -20.39
C GLU A 184 -9.31 17.86 -19.38
N ASN A 185 -10.14 16.95 -18.83
CA ASN A 185 -9.69 15.92 -17.89
C ASN A 185 -8.66 14.99 -18.56
N LEU A 186 -8.94 14.54 -19.78
CA LEU A 186 -8.03 13.69 -20.55
C LEU A 186 -6.72 14.41 -20.87
N ALA A 187 -6.76 15.70 -21.22
CA ALA A 187 -5.56 16.50 -21.49
C ALA A 187 -4.71 16.67 -20.21
N ILE A 188 -5.31 17.07 -19.09
CA ILE A 188 -4.61 17.24 -17.80
C ILE A 188 -4.01 15.91 -17.33
N GLY A 189 -4.78 14.82 -17.38
CA GLY A 189 -4.32 13.48 -17.02
C GLY A 189 -3.14 13.04 -17.90
N THR A 190 -3.21 13.29 -19.22
CA THR A 190 -2.14 12.96 -20.16
C THR A 190 -0.88 13.77 -19.87
N ILE A 191 -0.97 15.09 -19.65
CA ILE A 191 0.19 15.92 -19.34
C ILE A 191 0.83 15.48 -18.02
N THR A 192 0.02 15.16 -17.01
CA THR A 192 0.49 14.64 -15.74
C THR A 192 1.25 13.33 -15.92
N LEU A 193 0.68 12.36 -16.64
CA LEU A 193 1.31 11.07 -16.93
C LEU A 193 2.61 11.24 -17.72
N VAL A 194 2.61 12.06 -18.76
CA VAL A 194 3.80 12.36 -19.58
C VAL A 194 4.89 13.00 -18.71
N THR A 195 4.52 13.92 -17.81
CA THR A 195 5.48 14.52 -16.86
C THR A 195 6.08 13.47 -15.94
N CYS A 196 5.28 12.57 -15.36
CA CYS A 196 5.78 11.45 -14.56
C CYS A 196 6.77 10.59 -15.34
N LEU A 197 6.44 10.27 -16.60
CA LEU A 197 7.27 9.45 -17.48
C LEU A 197 8.59 10.15 -17.83
N LEU A 198 8.54 11.40 -18.28
CA LEU A 198 9.73 12.18 -18.65
C LEU A 198 10.66 12.35 -17.43
N TRP A 199 10.08 12.67 -16.28
CA TRP A 199 10.87 12.74 -15.03
C TRP A 199 11.52 11.41 -14.69
N ASN A 200 10.79 10.30 -14.81
CA ASN A 200 11.33 8.95 -14.55
C ASN A 200 12.47 8.59 -15.52
N ILE A 201 12.44 9.06 -16.77
CA ILE A 201 13.47 8.80 -17.77
C ILE A 201 14.72 9.66 -17.53
N PHE A 202 14.54 10.96 -17.32
CA PHE A 202 15.65 11.92 -17.32
C PHE A 202 16.23 12.16 -15.93
N ALA A 203 15.47 11.99 -14.84
CA ALA A 203 16.00 12.15 -13.49
C ALA A 203 16.94 11.02 -13.11
N LYS A 204 17.97 11.36 -12.33
CA LYS A 204 19.00 10.41 -11.89
C LYS A 204 18.93 10.18 -10.38
N GLY A 205 19.36 9.01 -9.97
CA GLY A 205 19.47 8.64 -8.56
C GLY A 205 18.13 8.76 -7.84
N TYR A 206 18.13 9.38 -6.69
CA TYR A 206 16.95 9.59 -5.85
C TYR A 206 15.83 10.40 -6.53
N LEU A 207 16.16 11.43 -7.30
CA LEU A 207 15.16 12.27 -7.96
C LEU A 207 14.21 11.47 -8.87
N LYS A 208 14.66 10.33 -9.37
CA LYS A 208 13.83 9.42 -10.16
C LYS A 208 12.60 8.91 -9.38
N GLN A 209 12.74 8.70 -8.07
CA GLN A 209 11.64 8.23 -7.20
C GLN A 209 10.57 9.31 -6.97
N LEU A 210 10.89 10.57 -7.22
CA LEU A 210 9.94 11.68 -7.12
C LEU A 210 9.13 11.93 -8.41
N SER A 211 9.17 11.00 -9.37
CA SER A 211 8.48 11.14 -10.66
C SER A 211 6.97 11.39 -10.50
N VAL A 212 6.32 10.66 -9.61
CA VAL A 212 4.88 10.81 -9.33
C VAL A 212 4.60 12.18 -8.69
N LEU A 213 5.44 12.62 -7.75
CA LEU A 213 5.30 13.93 -7.12
C LEU A 213 5.52 15.06 -8.15
N ALA A 214 6.49 14.93 -9.05
CA ALA A 214 6.72 15.91 -10.12
C ALA A 214 5.52 16.01 -11.06
N GLY A 215 4.96 14.88 -11.47
CA GLY A 215 3.73 14.86 -12.28
C GLY A 215 2.55 15.51 -11.57
N LEU A 216 2.35 15.21 -10.28
CA LEU A 216 1.31 15.81 -9.46
C LEU A 216 1.44 17.34 -9.41
N VAL A 217 2.65 17.85 -9.15
CA VAL A 217 2.89 19.32 -9.08
C VAL A 217 2.56 19.99 -10.41
N VAL A 218 3.04 19.45 -11.54
CA VAL A 218 2.78 20.00 -12.87
C VAL A 218 1.29 19.90 -13.21
N GLY A 219 0.66 18.75 -12.99
CA GLY A 219 -0.77 18.55 -13.23
C GLY A 219 -1.63 19.50 -12.40
N TYR A 220 -1.26 19.69 -11.12
CA TYR A 220 -1.97 20.62 -10.24
C TYR A 220 -1.86 22.08 -10.71
N VAL A 221 -0.66 22.54 -11.08
CA VAL A 221 -0.44 23.89 -11.62
C VAL A 221 -1.30 24.11 -12.87
N ILE A 222 -1.33 23.15 -13.79
CA ILE A 222 -2.16 23.24 -15.00
C ILE A 222 -3.64 23.30 -14.64
N SER A 223 -4.08 22.51 -13.66
CA SER A 223 -5.48 22.49 -13.18
C SER A 223 -5.91 23.83 -12.57
N ILE A 224 -4.98 24.54 -11.90
CA ILE A 224 -5.24 25.91 -11.39
C ILE A 224 -5.52 26.84 -12.58
N PHE A 225 -4.69 26.82 -13.63
CA PHE A 225 -4.90 27.64 -14.83
C PHE A 225 -6.17 27.26 -15.60
N ALA A 226 -6.58 26.00 -15.54
CA ALA A 226 -7.83 25.51 -16.11
C ALA A 226 -9.07 25.86 -15.26
N GLY A 227 -8.90 26.49 -14.09
CA GLY A 227 -10.02 26.86 -13.21
C GLY A 227 -10.68 25.69 -12.49
N LYS A 228 -10.03 24.52 -12.42
CA LYS A 228 -10.57 23.30 -11.76
C LYS A 228 -10.23 23.19 -10.29
N VAL A 229 -9.48 24.14 -9.73
CA VAL A 229 -9.03 24.11 -8.34
C VAL A 229 -9.52 25.33 -7.60
N ASP A 230 -10.20 25.10 -6.47
CA ASP A 230 -10.59 26.17 -5.54
C ASP A 230 -9.50 26.38 -4.49
N LEU A 231 -8.67 27.40 -4.70
CA LEU A 231 -7.57 27.75 -3.80
C LEU A 231 -8.06 28.29 -2.45
N SER A 232 -9.29 28.80 -2.36
CA SER A 232 -9.83 29.36 -1.12
C SER A 232 -9.98 28.32 -0.01
N LEU A 233 -10.18 27.06 -0.38
CA LEU A 233 -10.33 25.93 0.53
C LEU A 233 -9.01 25.55 1.23
N ILE A 234 -7.87 25.82 0.59
CA ILE A 234 -6.56 25.37 1.12
C ILE A 234 -6.29 25.95 2.52
N MET A 235 -6.61 27.21 2.72
CA MET A 235 -6.37 27.93 3.99
C MET A 235 -7.57 27.88 4.92
N SER A 236 -8.63 27.14 4.59
CA SER A 236 -9.77 26.97 5.48
C SER A 236 -9.41 26.06 6.67
N GLY A 237 -10.03 26.26 7.82
CA GLY A 237 -9.91 25.38 8.99
C GLY A 237 -8.73 25.64 9.93
N GLY A 238 -7.97 26.73 9.74
CA GLY A 238 -6.85 27.13 10.61
C GLY A 238 -5.53 26.45 10.25
N LEU A 239 -4.47 26.72 11.03
CA LEU A 239 -3.10 26.24 10.75
C LEU A 239 -2.81 24.87 11.39
N ILE A 240 -3.40 24.58 12.55
CA ILE A 240 -3.16 23.35 13.31
C ILE A 240 -4.50 22.80 13.77
N SER A 241 -4.69 21.49 13.57
CA SER A 241 -5.85 20.74 14.05
C SER A 241 -5.40 19.36 14.54
N LEU A 242 -6.05 18.88 15.59
CA LEU A 242 -5.84 17.50 16.02
C LEU A 242 -6.56 16.55 15.07
N PRO A 243 -6.04 15.33 14.87
CA PRO A 243 -6.70 14.32 14.08
C PRO A 243 -8.08 13.97 14.64
N HIS A 244 -9.06 13.82 13.76
CA HIS A 244 -10.45 13.56 14.14
C HIS A 244 -10.65 12.06 14.39
N LEU A 245 -10.93 11.72 15.64
CA LEU A 245 -11.31 10.35 16.02
C LEU A 245 -12.78 10.11 15.66
N LEU A 246 -13.07 8.96 15.01
CA LEU A 246 -14.42 8.55 14.58
C LEU A 246 -15.16 9.66 13.80
N PRO A 247 -14.59 10.16 12.69
CA PRO A 247 -15.27 11.20 11.90
C PRO A 247 -16.59 10.71 11.32
N PHE A 248 -16.78 9.40 11.25
CA PHE A 248 -18.02 8.72 10.89
C PHE A 248 -18.28 7.59 11.89
N ALA A 249 -19.56 7.35 12.23
CA ALA A 249 -19.94 6.21 13.04
C ALA A 249 -19.74 4.91 12.24
N PRO A 250 -19.03 3.89 12.78
CA PRO A 250 -18.82 2.64 12.06
C PRO A 250 -20.14 1.84 11.94
N GLU A 251 -20.39 1.29 10.75
CA GLU A 251 -21.47 0.35 10.49
C GLU A 251 -20.91 -1.04 10.17
N PHE A 252 -21.58 -2.07 10.68
CA PHE A 252 -21.09 -3.45 10.59
C PHE A 252 -22.00 -4.30 9.69
N HIS A 253 -21.59 -4.47 8.44
CA HIS A 253 -22.27 -5.30 7.44
C HIS A 253 -21.48 -6.61 7.25
N PRO A 254 -22.10 -7.81 7.45
CA PRO A 254 -21.38 -9.08 7.35
C PRO A 254 -20.68 -9.30 6.02
N GLY A 255 -21.30 -8.91 4.89
CA GLY A 255 -20.67 -9.01 3.57
C GLY A 255 -19.45 -8.11 3.42
N ALA A 256 -19.53 -6.86 3.91
CA ALA A 256 -18.39 -5.93 3.91
C ALA A 256 -17.24 -6.42 4.79
N ILE A 257 -17.56 -6.91 6.00
CA ILE A 257 -16.57 -7.46 6.93
C ILE A 257 -15.87 -8.69 6.34
N LEU A 258 -16.62 -9.62 5.75
CA LEU A 258 -16.04 -10.82 5.16
C LEU A 258 -15.13 -10.48 3.97
N SER A 259 -15.58 -9.56 3.10
CA SER A 259 -14.76 -9.06 1.99
C SER A 259 -13.46 -8.42 2.50
N ALA A 260 -13.55 -7.61 3.56
CA ALA A 260 -12.38 -7.01 4.20
C ALA A 260 -11.46 -8.08 4.80
N CYS A 261 -11.96 -9.05 5.53
CA CYS A 261 -11.14 -10.12 6.12
C CYS A 261 -10.36 -10.91 5.04
N ILE A 262 -10.96 -11.16 3.89
CA ILE A 262 -10.29 -11.85 2.79
C ILE A 262 -9.18 -10.98 2.20
N ILE A 263 -9.44 -9.69 1.96
CA ILE A 263 -8.40 -8.81 1.42
C ILE A 263 -7.29 -8.52 2.44
N PHE A 264 -7.57 -8.58 3.75
CA PHE A 264 -6.55 -8.55 4.78
C PHE A 264 -5.64 -9.79 4.77
N LEU A 265 -6.14 -10.97 4.40
CA LEU A 265 -5.29 -12.14 4.15
C LEU A 265 -4.39 -11.95 2.93
N VAL A 266 -4.88 -11.25 1.91
CA VAL A 266 -4.09 -10.86 0.74
C VAL A 266 -2.99 -9.88 1.12
N SER A 267 -3.33 -8.85 1.91
CA SER A 267 -2.38 -7.89 2.47
C SER A 267 -1.29 -8.58 3.29
N ALA A 268 -1.66 -9.57 4.10
CA ALA A 268 -0.69 -10.36 4.84
C ALA A 268 0.34 -11.07 3.93
N ALA A 269 -0.08 -11.53 2.74
CA ALA A 269 0.85 -12.12 1.77
C ALA A 269 1.79 -11.07 1.16
N GLU A 270 1.30 -9.87 0.87
CA GLU A 270 2.10 -8.73 0.40
C GLU A 270 3.14 -8.33 1.45
N THR A 271 2.75 -8.15 2.71
CA THR A 271 3.64 -7.80 3.82
C THR A 271 4.74 -8.83 4.07
N ILE A 272 4.43 -10.12 3.92
CA ILE A 272 5.46 -11.18 3.96
C ILE A 272 6.47 -10.98 2.83
N GLY A 273 6.01 -10.65 1.63
CA GLY A 273 6.84 -10.35 0.48
C GLY A 273 7.73 -9.12 0.69
N ASP A 274 7.16 -8.02 1.14
CA ASP A 274 7.84 -6.75 1.41
C ASP A 274 8.90 -6.89 2.49
N THR A 275 8.55 -7.54 3.61
CA THR A 275 9.50 -7.78 4.71
C THR A 275 10.67 -8.64 4.24
N SER A 276 10.39 -9.65 3.40
CA SER A 276 11.42 -10.52 2.81
C SER A 276 12.33 -9.76 1.86
N ALA A 277 11.74 -8.94 0.98
CA ALA A 277 12.46 -8.13 0.01
C ALA A 277 13.33 -7.05 0.67
N LEU A 278 12.83 -6.43 1.73
CA LEU A 278 13.59 -5.44 2.51
C LEU A 278 14.80 -6.08 3.18
N LEU A 279 14.65 -7.26 3.76
CA LEU A 279 15.77 -7.96 4.42
C LEU A 279 16.83 -8.43 3.43
N SER A 280 16.41 -9.01 2.30
CA SER A 280 17.34 -9.49 1.28
C SER A 280 17.97 -8.35 0.49
N GLY A 281 17.20 -7.33 0.10
CA GLY A 281 17.68 -6.21 -0.73
C GLY A 281 18.34 -5.08 0.04
N GLY A 282 17.84 -4.77 1.24
CA GLY A 282 18.36 -3.65 2.06
C GLY A 282 19.40 -4.06 3.07
N LEU A 283 19.24 -5.22 3.71
CA LEU A 283 20.06 -5.67 4.83
C LEU A 283 20.96 -6.86 4.51
N ASN A 284 20.84 -7.45 3.30
CA ASN A 284 21.59 -8.62 2.85
C ASN A 284 21.61 -9.79 3.86
N ARG A 285 20.47 -10.05 4.52
CA ARG A 285 20.30 -11.15 5.47
C ARG A 285 18.95 -11.83 5.36
N GLU A 286 18.86 -13.02 5.92
CA GLU A 286 17.61 -13.77 5.99
C GLU A 286 16.68 -13.27 7.11
N ILE A 287 15.43 -13.69 7.00
CA ILE A 287 14.34 -13.38 7.94
C ILE A 287 14.55 -14.08 9.26
N THR A 288 14.41 -13.35 10.36
CA THR A 288 14.34 -13.96 11.69
C THR A 288 12.89 -14.33 12.07
N GLY A 289 12.75 -15.25 13.04
CA GLY A 289 11.45 -15.81 13.41
C GLY A 289 10.43 -14.80 13.98
N LYS A 290 10.86 -13.59 14.35
CA LYS A 290 10.01 -12.56 14.99
C LYS A 290 9.61 -11.43 14.04
N GLU A 291 10.31 -11.24 12.93
CA GLU A 291 10.13 -10.09 12.06
C GLU A 291 8.81 -10.12 11.27
N ILE A 292 8.50 -11.25 10.63
CA ILE A 292 7.22 -11.40 9.92
C ILE A 292 6.02 -11.32 10.88
N PRO A 293 5.96 -12.07 11.99
CA PRO A 293 4.84 -11.95 12.92
C PRO A 293 4.66 -10.52 13.44
N GLY A 294 5.75 -9.82 13.75
CA GLY A 294 5.71 -8.44 14.22
C GLY A 294 5.23 -7.47 13.15
N SER A 295 5.69 -7.63 11.89
CA SER A 295 5.27 -6.79 10.75
C SER A 295 3.78 -6.95 10.48
N LEU A 296 3.29 -8.17 10.36
CA LEU A 296 1.87 -8.49 10.14
C LEU A 296 0.97 -8.00 11.29
N ALA A 297 1.41 -8.19 12.53
CA ALA A 297 0.66 -7.69 13.68
C ALA A 297 0.57 -6.16 13.67
N CYS A 298 1.61 -5.48 13.22
CA CYS A 298 1.60 -4.03 13.07
C CYS A 298 0.64 -3.59 11.96
N ASP A 299 0.68 -4.22 10.79
CA ASP A 299 -0.21 -3.91 9.67
C ASP A 299 -1.69 -4.03 10.10
N GLY A 300 -2.07 -5.13 10.73
CA GLY A 300 -3.44 -5.34 11.16
C GLY A 300 -3.88 -4.36 12.25
N TYR A 301 -3.14 -4.24 13.35
CA TYR A 301 -3.56 -3.35 14.45
C TYR A 301 -3.45 -1.87 14.09
N ALA A 302 -2.44 -1.47 13.28
CA ALA A 302 -2.37 -0.11 12.76
C ALA A 302 -3.51 0.19 11.80
N SER A 303 -3.96 -0.80 11.00
CA SER A 303 -5.16 -0.68 10.16
C SER A 303 -6.44 -0.52 10.99
N ALA A 304 -6.57 -1.26 12.10
CA ALA A 304 -7.69 -1.05 13.02
C ALA A 304 -7.66 0.38 13.62
N ILE A 305 -6.50 0.87 14.02
CA ILE A 305 -6.33 2.26 14.47
C ILE A 305 -6.69 3.22 13.31
N SER A 306 -6.25 2.94 12.08
CA SER A 306 -6.62 3.73 10.89
C SER A 306 -8.12 3.84 10.73
N GLY A 307 -8.85 2.74 10.90
CA GLY A 307 -10.31 2.70 10.90
C GLY A 307 -10.94 3.59 11.98
N LEU A 308 -10.36 3.67 13.19
CA LEU A 308 -10.83 4.60 14.22
C LEU A 308 -10.67 6.07 13.81
N PHE A 309 -9.71 6.39 12.95
CA PHE A 309 -9.55 7.71 12.36
C PHE A 309 -10.29 7.88 11.04
N GLY A 310 -11.16 6.92 10.69
CA GLY A 310 -11.97 6.94 9.48
C GLY A 310 -11.20 6.60 8.20
N CYS A 311 -9.94 6.18 8.29
CA CYS A 311 -9.08 5.95 7.13
C CYS A 311 -9.09 4.48 6.70
N PRO A 312 -8.78 4.21 5.41
CA PRO A 312 -8.53 2.85 4.93
C PRO A 312 -7.32 2.21 5.62
N PRO A 313 -7.10 0.88 5.43
CA PRO A 313 -6.00 0.16 6.05
C PRO A 313 -4.62 0.73 5.70
N VAL A 314 -3.72 0.72 6.69
CA VAL A 314 -2.31 1.07 6.53
C VAL A 314 -1.44 -0.18 6.63
N THR A 315 -0.58 -0.38 5.63
CA THR A 315 0.29 -1.56 5.53
C THR A 315 1.71 -1.15 5.16
N SER A 316 2.62 -2.14 5.07
CA SER A 316 3.97 -1.91 4.55
C SER A 316 3.92 -1.35 3.12
N PHE A 317 4.84 -0.44 2.81
CA PHE A 317 4.86 0.27 1.53
C PHE A 317 5.95 -0.28 0.61
N SER A 318 5.56 -1.05 -0.42
CA SER A 318 6.48 -1.76 -1.34
C SER A 318 7.42 -0.81 -2.08
N GLN A 319 6.99 0.43 -2.42
CA GLN A 319 7.84 1.44 -3.04
C GLN A 319 9.02 1.81 -2.14
N ASN A 320 8.79 1.92 -0.84
CA ASN A 320 9.84 2.22 0.12
C ASN A 320 10.81 1.05 0.31
N VAL A 321 10.34 -0.19 0.20
CA VAL A 321 11.21 -1.38 0.17
C VAL A 321 12.15 -1.30 -1.02
N GLY A 322 11.66 -0.94 -2.21
CA GLY A 322 12.48 -0.69 -3.40
C GLY A 322 13.49 0.44 -3.20
N LEU A 323 13.09 1.52 -2.53
CA LEU A 323 13.98 2.64 -2.21
C LEU A 323 15.10 2.22 -1.26
N VAL A 324 14.79 1.45 -0.21
CA VAL A 324 15.77 0.89 0.72
C VAL A 324 16.76 -0.04 -0.01
N ALA A 325 16.26 -0.92 -0.87
CA ALA A 325 17.11 -1.82 -1.66
C ALA A 325 18.07 -1.08 -2.60
N MET A 326 17.66 0.10 -3.10
CA MET A 326 18.48 0.90 -4.01
C MET A 326 19.46 1.83 -3.28
N THR A 327 19.07 2.42 -2.16
CA THR A 327 19.86 3.42 -1.43
C THR A 327 20.66 2.82 -0.27
N HIS A 328 20.28 1.64 0.20
CA HIS A 328 20.75 0.99 1.42
C HIS A 328 20.62 1.87 2.68
N VAL A 329 19.73 2.87 2.65
CA VAL A 329 19.39 3.67 3.83
C VAL A 329 18.42 2.86 4.70
N VAL A 330 18.99 2.21 5.72
CA VAL A 330 18.26 1.28 6.60
C VAL A 330 18.12 1.77 8.04
N ASN A 331 18.68 2.93 8.35
CA ASN A 331 18.76 3.44 9.71
C ASN A 331 17.39 3.81 10.27
N ARG A 332 17.00 3.19 11.38
CA ARG A 332 15.68 3.40 12.03
C ARG A 332 15.50 4.84 12.52
N PHE A 333 16.56 5.48 13.05
CA PHE A 333 16.50 6.86 13.50
C PHE A 333 16.24 7.82 12.33
N THR A 334 16.86 7.56 11.18
CA THR A 334 16.64 8.35 9.95
C THR A 334 15.19 8.25 9.47
N ILE A 335 14.62 7.03 9.40
CA ILE A 335 13.24 6.85 8.98
C ILE A 335 12.24 7.38 10.01
N MET A 336 12.58 7.32 11.29
CA MET A 336 11.81 7.95 12.37
C MET A 336 11.65 9.47 12.14
N THR A 337 12.68 10.17 11.66
CA THR A 337 12.54 11.62 11.36
C THR A 337 11.53 11.86 10.23
N GLY A 338 11.47 10.98 9.23
CA GLY A 338 10.45 11.01 8.19
C GLY A 338 9.05 10.77 8.77
N ALA A 339 8.87 9.73 9.59
CA ALA A 339 7.60 9.46 10.25
C ALA A 339 7.13 10.65 11.11
N ALA A 340 8.04 11.31 11.82
CA ALA A 340 7.73 12.55 12.55
C ALA A 340 7.25 13.67 11.62
N CYS A 341 7.86 13.82 10.44
CA CYS A 341 7.38 14.79 9.43
C CYS A 341 5.96 14.46 8.95
N MET A 342 5.64 13.15 8.76
CA MET A 342 4.27 12.73 8.40
C MET A 342 3.26 13.07 9.50
N ILE A 343 3.59 12.80 10.76
CA ILE A 343 2.73 13.15 11.89
C ILE A 343 2.49 14.65 11.91
N LEU A 344 3.54 15.46 11.76
CA LEU A 344 3.43 16.92 11.69
C LEU A 344 2.56 17.38 10.52
N ALA A 345 2.74 16.78 9.32
CA ALA A 345 1.90 17.07 8.16
C ALA A 345 0.42 16.73 8.43
N GLY A 346 0.15 15.64 9.15
CA GLY A 346 -1.19 15.25 9.59
C GLY A 346 -1.81 16.15 10.65
N LEU A 347 -1.04 17.05 11.27
CA LEU A 347 -1.55 18.09 12.19
C LEU A 347 -1.84 19.42 11.49
N LEU A 348 -1.56 19.54 10.18
CA LEU A 348 -1.69 20.77 9.41
C LEU A 348 -2.88 20.66 8.42
N PRO A 349 -4.08 21.21 8.73
CA PRO A 349 -5.23 21.22 7.83
C PRO A 349 -4.94 21.73 6.42
N PRO A 350 -4.09 22.75 6.19
CA PRO A 350 -3.75 23.19 4.83
C PRO A 350 -3.16 22.08 3.96
N VAL A 351 -2.46 21.12 4.54
CA VAL A 351 -1.91 19.98 3.78
C VAL A 351 -3.03 19.04 3.34
N GLY A 352 -3.96 18.68 4.23
CA GLY A 352 -5.13 17.87 3.89
C GLY A 352 -6.03 18.55 2.84
N ASN A 353 -6.29 19.84 3.03
CA ASN A 353 -7.09 20.65 2.10
C ASN A 353 -6.43 20.76 0.71
N PHE A 354 -5.11 20.94 0.66
CA PHE A 354 -4.37 20.95 -0.59
C PHE A 354 -4.60 19.67 -1.38
N PHE A 355 -4.50 18.49 -0.74
CA PHE A 355 -4.72 17.21 -1.41
C PHE A 355 -6.20 16.96 -1.74
N ALA A 356 -7.12 17.43 -0.91
CA ALA A 356 -8.56 17.35 -1.19
C ALA A 356 -8.98 18.24 -2.37
N SER A 357 -8.20 19.27 -2.69
CA SER A 357 -8.43 20.15 -3.84
C SER A 357 -7.84 19.62 -5.16
N LEU A 358 -7.12 18.48 -5.13
CA LEU A 358 -6.54 17.88 -6.34
C LEU A 358 -7.63 17.30 -7.25
N PRO A 359 -7.71 17.71 -8.52
CA PRO A 359 -8.60 17.09 -9.47
C PRO A 359 -8.27 15.61 -9.68
N GLU A 360 -9.30 14.77 -9.80
CA GLU A 360 -9.13 13.33 -9.97
C GLU A 360 -8.33 12.95 -11.23
N CYS A 361 -8.42 13.73 -12.30
CA CYS A 361 -7.63 13.52 -13.52
C CYS A 361 -6.12 13.66 -13.29
N VAL A 362 -5.68 14.55 -12.38
CA VAL A 362 -4.28 14.67 -11.97
C VAL A 362 -3.84 13.41 -11.21
N LEU A 363 -4.66 12.99 -10.24
CA LEU A 363 -4.41 11.74 -9.50
C LEU A 363 -4.39 10.54 -10.45
N GLY A 364 -5.30 10.50 -11.43
CA GLY A 364 -5.36 9.47 -12.47
C GLY A 364 -4.09 9.38 -13.30
N GLY A 365 -3.55 10.52 -13.75
CA GLY A 365 -2.26 10.57 -14.46
C GLY A 365 -1.10 9.98 -13.65
N CYS A 366 -1.07 10.27 -12.34
CA CYS A 366 -0.10 9.71 -11.41
C CYS A 366 -0.32 8.20 -11.15
N THR A 367 -1.57 7.80 -10.90
CA THR A 367 -1.89 6.42 -10.47
C THR A 367 -1.74 5.38 -11.56
N ILE A 368 -1.97 5.73 -12.84
CA ILE A 368 -1.70 4.81 -13.97
C ILE A 368 -0.26 4.32 -13.94
N MET A 369 0.71 5.21 -13.75
CA MET A 369 2.11 4.82 -13.67
C MET A 369 2.40 3.95 -12.44
N MET A 370 1.77 4.27 -11.30
CA MET A 370 1.93 3.51 -10.06
C MET A 370 1.32 2.10 -10.18
N PHE A 371 0.14 1.97 -10.75
CA PHE A 371 -0.53 0.67 -10.93
C PHE A 371 0.22 -0.23 -11.91
N GLY A 372 0.78 0.37 -12.97
CA GLY A 372 1.70 -0.33 -13.86
C GLY A 372 2.94 -0.86 -13.12
N SER A 373 3.47 -0.10 -12.17
CA SER A 373 4.61 -0.52 -11.34
C SER A 373 4.23 -1.67 -10.40
N ILE A 374 3.03 -1.66 -9.81
CA ILE A 374 2.54 -2.76 -8.96
C ILE A 374 2.44 -4.05 -9.78
N LEU A 375 1.81 -3.99 -10.97
CA LEU A 375 1.75 -5.14 -11.87
C LEU A 375 3.14 -5.68 -12.20
N THR A 376 4.06 -4.78 -12.57
CA THR A 376 5.43 -5.18 -12.94
C THR A 376 6.17 -5.81 -11.77
N SER A 377 5.95 -5.33 -10.53
CA SER A 377 6.49 -5.96 -9.32
C SER A 377 5.97 -7.39 -9.15
N GLY A 378 4.67 -7.62 -9.36
CA GLY A 378 4.09 -8.97 -9.36
C GLY A 378 4.74 -9.89 -10.40
N VAL A 379 4.90 -9.40 -11.64
CA VAL A 379 5.58 -10.14 -12.73
C VAL A 379 7.04 -10.45 -12.37
N GLN A 380 7.77 -9.52 -11.77
CA GLN A 380 9.14 -9.76 -11.29
C GLN A 380 9.19 -10.80 -10.17
N MET A 381 8.21 -10.81 -9.26
CA MET A 381 8.09 -11.86 -8.24
C MET A 381 7.83 -13.23 -8.87
N ILE A 382 6.97 -13.31 -9.91
CA ILE A 382 6.74 -14.53 -10.69
C ILE A 382 8.05 -15.03 -11.30
N ALA A 383 8.82 -14.15 -11.94
CA ALA A 383 10.10 -14.50 -12.53
C ALA A 383 11.10 -15.05 -11.49
N LYS A 384 11.12 -14.49 -10.29
CA LYS A 384 11.95 -14.99 -9.17
C LYS A 384 11.51 -16.35 -8.65
N CYS A 385 10.21 -16.67 -8.70
CA CYS A 385 9.70 -17.98 -8.30
C CYS A 385 10.10 -19.11 -9.26
N GLY A 386 10.51 -18.77 -10.49
CA GLY A 386 10.82 -19.69 -11.58
C GLY A 386 9.57 -20.26 -12.27
N PHE A 387 9.76 -20.71 -13.50
CA PHE A 387 8.71 -21.19 -14.38
C PHE A 387 8.62 -22.73 -14.40
N SER A 388 8.61 -23.36 -13.19
CA SER A 388 8.27 -24.78 -13.11
C SER A 388 6.83 -25.00 -13.61
N GLN A 389 6.54 -26.19 -14.15
CA GLN A 389 5.20 -26.49 -14.66
C GLN A 389 4.12 -26.29 -13.59
N ARG A 390 4.43 -26.63 -12.35
CA ARG A 390 3.56 -26.39 -11.20
C ARG A 390 3.29 -24.90 -10.99
N ASN A 391 4.32 -24.07 -10.95
CA ASN A 391 4.18 -22.62 -10.75
C ASN A 391 3.40 -21.97 -11.90
N VAL A 392 3.70 -22.34 -13.15
CA VAL A 392 2.97 -21.86 -14.34
C VAL A 392 1.49 -22.22 -14.24
N THR A 393 1.15 -23.43 -13.82
CA THR A 393 -0.25 -23.87 -13.66
C THR A 393 -0.96 -23.05 -12.56
N ILE A 394 -0.31 -22.83 -11.41
CA ILE A 394 -0.89 -22.02 -10.32
C ILE A 394 -1.17 -20.61 -10.81
N ILE A 395 -0.19 -19.96 -11.43
CA ILE A 395 -0.29 -18.57 -11.88
C ILE A 395 -1.35 -18.43 -12.98
N SER A 396 -1.26 -19.26 -14.03
CA SER A 396 -2.15 -19.14 -15.19
C SER A 396 -3.62 -19.39 -14.83
N LEU A 397 -3.92 -20.45 -14.07
CA LEU A 397 -5.29 -20.76 -13.70
C LEU A 397 -5.85 -19.78 -12.68
N SER A 398 -5.06 -19.35 -11.68
CA SER A 398 -5.56 -18.40 -10.70
C SER A 398 -5.86 -17.03 -11.33
N LEU A 399 -4.99 -16.54 -12.21
CA LEU A 399 -5.23 -15.27 -12.93
C LEU A 399 -6.38 -15.40 -13.94
N ALA A 400 -6.43 -16.50 -14.72
CA ALA A 400 -7.49 -16.71 -15.69
C ALA A 400 -8.88 -16.78 -15.03
N ILE A 401 -9.00 -17.56 -13.94
CA ILE A 401 -10.27 -17.67 -13.20
C ILE A 401 -10.58 -16.34 -12.50
N GLY A 402 -9.61 -15.74 -11.79
CA GLY A 402 -9.85 -14.49 -11.04
C GLY A 402 -10.25 -13.33 -11.94
N ILE A 403 -9.49 -13.05 -12.99
CA ILE A 403 -9.80 -11.95 -13.92
C ILE A 403 -11.01 -12.31 -14.77
N GLY A 404 -11.06 -13.51 -15.33
CA GLY A 404 -12.13 -13.92 -16.23
C GLY A 404 -13.51 -13.92 -15.59
N PHE A 405 -13.65 -14.55 -14.42
CA PHE A 405 -14.96 -14.66 -13.73
C PHE A 405 -15.46 -13.34 -13.16
N THR A 406 -14.56 -12.47 -12.72
CA THR A 406 -14.95 -11.13 -12.23
C THR A 406 -15.29 -10.18 -13.38
N THR A 407 -14.56 -10.23 -14.49
CA THR A 407 -14.90 -9.45 -15.69
C THR A 407 -16.21 -9.91 -16.31
N ALA A 408 -16.52 -11.22 -16.26
CA ALA A 408 -17.77 -11.79 -16.76
C ALA A 408 -18.90 -11.79 -15.71
N SER A 409 -18.80 -11.04 -14.61
CA SER A 409 -19.79 -11.03 -13.52
C SER A 409 -21.19 -10.67 -14.01
N GLU A 410 -21.32 -9.75 -14.96
CA GLU A 410 -22.60 -9.35 -15.56
C GLU A 410 -23.27 -10.46 -16.38
N SER A 411 -22.54 -11.48 -16.81
CA SER A 411 -23.08 -12.64 -17.54
C SER A 411 -23.89 -13.61 -16.67
N GLY A 412 -23.96 -13.36 -15.36
CA GLY A 412 -24.67 -14.21 -14.41
C GLY A 412 -23.89 -15.43 -13.94
N ILE A 413 -22.58 -15.55 -14.24
CA ILE A 413 -21.74 -16.67 -13.83
C ILE A 413 -21.76 -16.91 -12.30
N TRP A 414 -21.97 -15.87 -11.53
CA TRP A 414 -22.03 -15.94 -10.06
C TRP A 414 -23.42 -16.29 -9.51
N SER A 415 -24.47 -16.29 -10.33
CA SER A 415 -25.88 -16.51 -9.91
C SER A 415 -26.11 -17.88 -9.26
N LEU A 416 -25.27 -18.88 -9.58
CA LEU A 416 -25.33 -20.22 -8.99
C LEU A 416 -24.73 -20.33 -7.59
N PHE A 417 -23.99 -19.31 -7.15
CA PHE A 417 -23.36 -19.31 -5.84
C PHE A 417 -24.28 -18.67 -4.77
N PRO A 418 -24.11 -19.02 -3.48
CA PRO A 418 -24.82 -18.36 -2.39
C PRO A 418 -24.58 -16.85 -2.41
N GLN A 419 -25.60 -16.05 -2.02
CA GLN A 419 -25.56 -14.58 -2.07
C GLN A 419 -24.34 -13.99 -1.36
N LEU A 420 -23.90 -14.59 -0.26
CA LEU A 420 -22.69 -14.18 0.47
C LEU A 420 -21.43 -14.36 -0.39
N VAL A 421 -21.32 -15.46 -1.15
CA VAL A 421 -20.20 -15.70 -2.05
C VAL A 421 -20.22 -14.70 -3.20
N GLN A 422 -21.39 -14.43 -3.77
CA GLN A 422 -21.54 -13.42 -4.82
C GLN A 422 -21.07 -12.05 -4.33
N SER A 423 -21.53 -11.59 -3.16
CA SER A 423 -21.16 -10.27 -2.62
C SER A 423 -19.68 -10.10 -2.34
N VAL A 424 -18.95 -11.19 -2.07
CA VAL A 424 -17.51 -11.17 -1.75
C VAL A 424 -16.64 -11.30 -3.00
N PHE A 425 -17.01 -12.18 -3.93
CA PHE A 425 -16.11 -12.60 -5.02
C PHE A 425 -16.45 -12.04 -6.39
N SER A 426 -17.72 -11.67 -6.66
CA SER A 426 -18.14 -11.29 -8.01
C SER A 426 -17.43 -10.05 -8.57
N ALA A 427 -17.05 -9.11 -7.71
CA ALA A 427 -16.32 -7.89 -8.08
C ALA A 427 -14.88 -7.85 -7.57
N ASN A 428 -14.38 -8.94 -6.97
CA ASN A 428 -13.09 -8.95 -6.29
C ASN A 428 -12.11 -9.93 -6.94
N VAL A 429 -11.44 -9.47 -8.02
CA VAL A 429 -10.39 -10.23 -8.73
C VAL A 429 -9.38 -10.81 -7.77
N VAL A 430 -8.89 -10.01 -6.83
CA VAL A 430 -7.77 -10.33 -5.95
C VAL A 430 -8.14 -11.45 -4.98
N ALA A 431 -9.36 -11.42 -4.43
CA ALA A 431 -9.86 -12.48 -3.55
C ALA A 431 -10.00 -13.82 -4.29
N VAL A 432 -10.51 -13.80 -5.53
CA VAL A 432 -10.63 -15.02 -6.34
C VAL A 432 -9.26 -15.59 -6.65
N VAL A 433 -8.32 -14.76 -7.12
CA VAL A 433 -6.93 -15.19 -7.40
C VAL A 433 -6.28 -15.77 -6.14
N PHE A 434 -6.44 -15.13 -4.99
CA PHE A 434 -5.87 -15.59 -3.72
C PHE A 434 -6.39 -16.98 -3.34
N VAL A 435 -7.70 -17.16 -3.32
CA VAL A 435 -8.32 -18.44 -2.96
C VAL A 435 -7.92 -19.55 -3.95
N VAL A 436 -8.02 -19.29 -5.25
CA VAL A 436 -7.66 -20.27 -6.29
C VAL A 436 -6.18 -20.63 -6.23
N SER A 437 -5.29 -19.65 -6.08
CA SER A 437 -3.84 -19.90 -6.01
C SER A 437 -3.45 -20.70 -4.76
N ILE A 438 -4.08 -20.48 -3.62
CA ILE A 438 -3.88 -21.29 -2.42
C ILE A 438 -4.35 -22.72 -2.65
N ILE A 439 -5.58 -22.91 -3.15
CA ILE A 439 -6.13 -24.25 -3.41
C ILE A 439 -5.20 -25.01 -4.34
N LEU A 440 -4.79 -24.41 -5.46
CA LEU A 440 -3.87 -25.03 -6.41
C LEU A 440 -2.50 -25.31 -5.78
N SER A 441 -1.99 -24.40 -4.95
CA SER A 441 -0.72 -24.60 -4.24
C SER A 441 -0.76 -25.76 -3.24
N LEU A 442 -1.92 -26.05 -2.66
CA LEU A 442 -2.09 -27.18 -1.73
C LEU A 442 -2.35 -28.51 -2.44
N VAL A 443 -3.09 -28.49 -3.55
CA VAL A 443 -3.57 -29.69 -4.26
C VAL A 443 -2.54 -30.20 -5.27
N LEU A 444 -1.84 -29.31 -5.98
CA LEU A 444 -0.92 -29.73 -7.04
C LEU A 444 0.32 -30.40 -6.47
N PRO A 445 0.75 -31.56 -7.07
CA PRO A 445 1.96 -32.26 -6.68
C PRO A 445 3.20 -31.33 -6.76
N LYS A 446 4.18 -31.58 -5.88
CA LYS A 446 5.44 -30.81 -5.90
C LYS A 446 6.32 -31.18 -7.11
N ASP A 447 6.22 -32.42 -7.60
CA ASP A 447 7.05 -32.97 -8.67
C ASP A 447 6.27 -33.04 -9.99
N MET A 448 5.71 -31.89 -10.42
CA MET A 448 4.99 -31.78 -11.71
C MET A 448 5.92 -31.57 -12.92
N ASP A 449 7.21 -31.33 -12.69
CA ASP A 449 8.14 -31.07 -13.79
C ASP A 449 8.38 -32.33 -14.59
N ILE A 450 8.25 -32.23 -15.92
CA ILE A 450 8.56 -33.31 -16.84
C ILE A 450 10.05 -33.61 -16.68
N LYS A 451 10.39 -34.79 -16.15
CA LYS A 451 11.77 -35.30 -16.19
C LYS A 451 12.18 -35.35 -17.66
N ARG A 452 13.23 -34.60 -18.04
CA ARG A 452 13.84 -34.79 -19.35
C ARG A 452 14.20 -36.27 -19.46
N VAL A 453 13.67 -36.95 -20.47
CA VAL A 453 14.12 -38.27 -20.81
C VAL A 453 15.57 -38.10 -21.24
N GLU A 454 16.50 -38.53 -20.41
CA GLU A 454 17.91 -38.60 -20.82
C GLU A 454 17.92 -39.59 -21.98
N GLU A 455 18.17 -39.11 -23.20
CA GLU A 455 18.52 -39.96 -24.33
C GLU A 455 19.77 -40.75 -23.96
N LYS A 456 19.60 -42.06 -23.74
CA LYS A 456 20.68 -42.99 -23.54
C LYS A 456 21.40 -43.26 -24.85
#